data_a08a0796aec813086617429f82d720a5
#
_entry.id   a08a0796aec813086617429f82d720a5
#
_cell.length_a   1.000
_cell.length_b   1.000
_cell.length_c   1.000
_cell.angle_alpha   90.00
_cell.angle_beta   90.00
_cell.angle_gamma   90.00
#
_symmetry.space_group_name_H-M   'P 1'
#
loop_
_entity.id
_entity.type
_entity.pdbx_description
1 polymer ?
#
loop_
_entity_poly.entity_id
_entity_poly.type
_entity_poly.pdbx_seq_one_letter_code
_entity_poly.pdbx_strand_id
1 'polypeptide(L)'
;MNRLILSIMTLVSGSLFSCGQQNFKTVDANEFETVISSDSIQLLDVRTAEEFNEAHIDADSVINIDKLQADFMTKARKILKKDKPVAVYCRSGRRSADAAQLLAEEGYKVIDLDGGIIEWEKRGKKTRK
;
A
#
# COMPACT_ATOMS: atom_id res chain seq x y z
N MET A 1 30.79 22.39 -33.77
CA MET A 1 30.39 22.02 -33.57
C MET A 1 29.59 21.54 -32.97
N ASN A 2 29.30 21.43 -33.05
CA ASN A 2 28.48 20.90 -32.56
C ASN A 2 28.28 19.99 -32.02
N ARG A 3 28.39 19.78 -31.86
CA ARG A 3 28.18 18.93 -31.31
C ARG A 3 27.66 18.84 -30.18
N LEU A 4 27.63 19.11 -29.70
CA LEU A 4 27.13 19.12 -28.65
C LEU A 4 25.98 18.93 -28.41
N ILE A 5 25.55 19.17 -28.88
CA ILE A 5 24.43 19.09 -28.76
C ILE A 5 23.93 18.02 -28.52
N LEU A 6 24.28 17.43 -28.84
CA LEU A 6 23.79 16.34 -28.68
C LEU A 6 23.53 15.91 -27.55
N SER A 7 24.01 15.90 -26.96
CA SER A 7 23.87 15.35 -25.87
C SER A 7 22.75 15.50 -25.29
N ILE A 8 22.37 16.13 -25.34
CA ILE A 8 21.37 16.31 -24.76
C ILE A 8 20.41 15.58 -24.80
N MET A 9 20.10 15.34 -25.62
CA MET A 9 19.08 14.66 -25.71
C MET A 9 18.98 13.64 -24.97
N THR A 10 19.82 13.21 -24.62
CA THR A 10 19.72 12.12 -24.00
C THR A 10 19.03 12.12 -22.87
N LEU A 11 19.05 12.86 -22.35
CA LEU A 11 18.45 12.79 -21.22
C LEU A 11 17.25 12.64 -21.19
N VAL A 12 16.84 12.99 -21.87
CA VAL A 12 15.65 12.88 -21.88
C VAL A 12 15.24 11.74 -21.75
N SER A 13 15.81 11.01 -22.14
CA SER A 13 15.32 9.86 -22.10
C SER A 13 15.06 9.40 -20.86
N GLY A 14 15.69 9.78 -19.91
CA GLY A 14 15.43 9.20 -18.71
C GLY A 14 14.11 9.28 -18.27
N SER A 15 13.49 10.23 -18.61
CA SER A 15 12.25 10.38 -18.02
C SER A 15 11.33 9.45 -18.45
N LEU A 16 11.54 8.86 -19.51
CA LEU A 16 10.61 8.00 -19.91
C LEU A 16 10.43 6.94 -19.12
N PHE A 17 11.22 6.62 -18.34
CA PHE A 17 11.03 5.53 -17.60
C PHE A 17 10.18 5.58 -16.52
N SER A 18 9.57 6.59 -16.25
CA SER A 18 8.65 6.59 -15.16
C SER A 18 7.53 5.73 -15.45
N CYS A 19 7.34 5.29 -16.66
CA CYS A 19 6.29 4.43 -16.92
C CYS A 19 6.46 3.19 -16.18
N GLY A 20 5.55 2.65 -15.56
CA GLY A 20 5.61 1.41 -14.85
C GLY A 20 6.15 1.49 -13.45
N GLN A 21 6.57 2.62 -13.01
CA GLN A 21 7.01 2.72 -11.66
C GLN A 21 5.87 2.72 -10.71
N GLN A 22 6.07 2.13 -9.56
CA GLN A 22 5.08 2.16 -8.52
C GLN A 22 5.05 3.50 -7.87
N ASN A 23 3.88 3.96 -7.51
CA ASN A 23 3.71 5.21 -6.81
C ASN A 23 3.48 5.00 -5.32
N PHE A 24 3.87 3.84 -4.80
CA PHE A 24 3.75 3.54 -3.39
C PHE A 24 4.97 2.74 -2.96
N LYS A 25 5.15 2.60 -1.66
CA LYS A 25 6.31 1.93 -1.11
C LYS A 25 5.88 0.60 -0.53
N THR A 26 6.64 -0.47 -0.79
CA THR A 26 6.41 -1.78 -0.19
C THR A 26 7.51 -2.04 0.82
N VAL A 27 7.12 -2.43 2.02
CA VAL A 27 8.08 -2.63 3.12
C VAL A 27 7.87 -4.00 3.75
N ASP A 28 8.87 -4.51 4.44
CA ASP A 28 8.76 -5.80 5.11
C ASP A 28 7.95 -5.68 6.41
N ALA A 29 7.68 -6.81 7.03
CA ALA A 29 6.85 -6.83 8.23
C ALA A 29 7.46 -6.05 9.38
N ASN A 30 8.78 -6.06 9.52
CA ASN A 30 9.42 -5.32 10.60
C ASN A 30 9.23 -3.82 10.43
N GLU A 31 9.44 -3.32 9.21
CA GLU A 31 9.24 -1.90 8.95
C GLU A 31 7.76 -1.53 9.03
N PHE A 32 6.89 -2.42 8.54
CA PHE A 32 5.45 -2.18 8.59
C PHE A 32 4.98 -2.04 10.05
N GLU A 33 5.51 -2.86 10.94
CA GLU A 33 5.16 -2.77 12.35
C GLU A 33 5.54 -1.41 12.92
N THR A 34 6.70 -0.90 12.55
CA THR A 34 7.13 0.43 13.00
C THR A 34 6.19 1.51 12.43
N VAL A 35 5.83 1.39 11.16
CA VAL A 35 4.96 2.37 10.51
C VAL A 35 3.60 2.42 11.19
N ILE A 36 2.98 1.26 11.46
CA ILE A 36 1.63 1.26 12.01
C ILE A 36 1.57 1.58 13.50
N SER A 37 2.72 1.73 14.15
CA SER A 37 2.71 2.11 15.55
C SER A 37 2.44 3.61 15.72
N SER A 38 2.42 4.36 14.64
CA SER A 38 2.16 5.80 14.70
C SER A 38 0.66 6.06 14.69
N ASP A 39 0.20 7.04 15.48
CA ASP A 39 -1.21 7.41 15.52
C ASP A 39 -1.67 8.08 14.24
N SER A 40 -0.77 8.54 13.40
CA SER A 40 -1.14 9.28 12.20
C SER A 40 -1.27 8.38 10.97
N ILE A 41 -1.30 7.07 11.14
CA ILE A 41 -1.42 6.12 10.06
C ILE A 41 -2.83 5.54 10.01
N GLN A 42 -3.34 5.31 8.83
CA GLN A 42 -4.60 4.61 8.65
C GLN A 42 -4.25 3.19 8.23
N LEU A 43 -4.51 2.19 9.06
CA LEU A 43 -4.20 0.79 8.75
C LEU A 43 -5.38 0.18 8.03
N LEU A 44 -5.16 -0.30 6.82
CA LEU A 44 -6.22 -0.80 5.94
C LEU A 44 -5.98 -2.26 5.58
N ASP A 45 -6.94 -3.11 5.94
CA ASP A 45 -6.97 -4.51 5.57
C ASP A 45 -7.91 -4.64 4.38
N VAL A 46 -7.41 -5.05 3.22
CA VAL A 46 -8.21 -5.11 2.00
C VAL A 46 -8.70 -6.51 1.69
N ARG A 47 -8.69 -7.39 2.70
CA ARG A 47 -9.20 -8.75 2.55
C ARG A 47 -10.71 -8.76 2.72
N THR A 48 -11.32 -9.92 2.53
CA THR A 48 -12.76 -10.04 2.74
C THR A 48 -13.12 -9.87 4.21
N ALA A 49 -14.38 -9.58 4.49
CA ALA A 49 -14.85 -9.46 5.86
C ALA A 49 -14.66 -10.76 6.62
N GLU A 50 -14.83 -11.89 5.96
CA GLU A 50 -14.64 -13.17 6.61
C GLU A 50 -13.20 -13.37 7.05
N GLU A 51 -12.24 -13.07 6.17
CA GLU A 51 -10.84 -13.18 6.53
C GLU A 51 -10.51 -12.24 7.70
N PHE A 52 -11.01 -11.03 7.64
CA PHE A 52 -10.79 -10.04 8.69
C PHE A 52 -11.34 -10.54 10.04
N ASN A 53 -12.52 -11.11 10.03
CA ASN A 53 -13.13 -11.58 11.26
C ASN A 53 -12.46 -12.80 11.84
N GLU A 54 -11.78 -13.60 11.03
CA GLU A 54 -11.04 -14.72 11.53
C GLU A 54 -9.79 -14.27 12.29
N ALA A 55 -9.06 -13.34 11.74
CA ALA A 55 -7.91 -12.74 12.40
C ALA A 55 -7.45 -11.55 11.57
N HIS A 56 -6.98 -10.50 12.21
CA HIS A 56 -6.38 -9.36 11.54
C HIS A 56 -5.21 -8.85 12.38
N ILE A 57 -4.40 -7.99 11.83
CA ILE A 57 -3.24 -7.45 12.55
C ILE A 57 -3.73 -6.80 13.84
N ASP A 58 -3.04 -7.08 14.94
CA ASP A 58 -3.39 -6.54 16.26
C ASP A 58 -2.94 -5.09 16.33
N ALA A 59 -3.87 -4.18 16.19
CA ALA A 59 -3.61 -2.74 16.26
C ALA A 59 -4.86 -2.06 16.82
N ASP A 60 -4.71 -0.83 17.26
CA ASP A 60 -5.81 -0.11 17.91
C ASP A 60 -6.99 0.11 16.98
N SER A 61 -6.72 0.34 15.72
CA SER A 61 -7.78 0.61 14.77
C SER A 61 -7.40 0.03 13.42
N VAL A 62 -8.21 -0.83 12.88
CA VAL A 62 -7.98 -1.41 11.56
C VAL A 62 -9.24 -1.22 10.72
N ILE A 63 -9.08 -0.64 9.55
CA ILE A 63 -10.18 -0.43 8.63
C ILE A 63 -10.21 -1.62 7.67
N ASN A 64 -11.39 -2.20 7.44
CA ASN A 64 -11.49 -3.32 6.49
C ASN A 64 -12.36 -2.90 5.31
N ILE A 65 -11.80 -2.91 4.12
CA ILE A 65 -12.53 -2.64 2.88
C ILE A 65 -12.09 -3.70 1.88
N ASP A 66 -13.01 -4.54 1.44
CA ASP A 66 -12.72 -5.67 0.57
C ASP A 66 -12.36 -5.22 -0.84
N LYS A 67 -11.11 -5.47 -1.26
CA LYS A 67 -10.63 -5.06 -2.57
C LYS A 67 -11.34 -5.79 -3.71
N LEU A 68 -11.92 -6.96 -3.44
CA LEU A 68 -12.59 -7.72 -4.49
C LEU A 68 -13.96 -7.19 -4.84
N GLN A 69 -14.51 -6.27 -4.04
CA GLN A 69 -15.81 -5.69 -4.33
C GLN A 69 -15.70 -4.54 -5.34
N ALA A 70 -16.69 -4.44 -6.21
CA ALA A 70 -16.69 -3.42 -7.26
C ALA A 70 -16.66 -2.00 -6.69
N ASP A 71 -17.19 -1.81 -5.47
CA ASP A 71 -17.26 -0.50 -4.87
C ASP A 71 -16.08 -0.17 -3.95
N PHE A 72 -14.97 -0.90 -4.09
CA PHE A 72 -13.80 -0.68 -3.24
C PHE A 72 -13.39 0.80 -3.20
N MET A 73 -13.19 1.41 -4.36
CA MET A 73 -12.71 2.79 -4.39
C MET A 73 -13.76 3.78 -3.88
N THR A 74 -15.03 3.50 -4.10
CA THR A 74 -16.11 4.35 -3.57
C THR A 74 -16.07 4.37 -2.05
N LYS A 75 -15.90 3.21 -1.44
CA LYS A 75 -15.81 3.12 0.01
C LYS A 75 -14.51 3.74 0.52
N ALA A 76 -13.41 3.48 -0.16
CA ALA A 76 -12.12 4.02 0.25
C ALA A 76 -12.15 5.55 0.28
N ARG A 77 -12.73 6.17 -0.74
CA ARG A 77 -12.80 7.63 -0.79
C ARG A 77 -13.61 8.21 0.35
N LYS A 78 -14.63 7.47 0.82
CA LYS A 78 -15.45 7.96 1.92
C LYS A 78 -14.76 7.82 3.25
N ILE A 79 -13.98 6.78 3.43
CA ILE A 79 -13.43 6.42 4.73
C ILE A 79 -12.02 6.94 4.94
N LEU A 80 -11.17 6.88 3.92
CA LEU A 80 -9.77 7.25 4.07
C LEU A 80 -9.54 8.73 3.88
N LYS A 81 -8.57 9.27 4.61
CA LYS A 81 -8.19 10.66 4.52
C LYS A 81 -6.89 10.78 3.76
N LYS A 82 -6.77 11.77 2.90
CA LYS A 82 -5.56 11.96 2.09
C LYS A 82 -4.43 12.64 2.85
N ASP A 83 -4.74 13.26 3.96
CA ASP A 83 -3.71 13.93 4.76
C ASP A 83 -3.00 12.99 5.72
N LYS A 84 -3.35 11.71 5.73
CA LYS A 84 -2.66 10.72 6.54
C LYS A 84 -2.25 9.55 5.67
N PRO A 85 -1.05 9.02 5.83
CA PRO A 85 -0.64 7.85 5.06
C PRO A 85 -1.51 6.64 5.33
N VAL A 86 -1.65 5.79 4.33
CA VAL A 86 -2.42 4.56 4.43
C VAL A 86 -1.43 3.39 4.41
N ALA A 87 -1.47 2.56 5.43
CA ALA A 87 -0.68 1.34 5.49
C ALA A 87 -1.63 0.19 5.13
N VAL A 88 -1.36 -0.53 4.06
CA VAL A 88 -2.32 -1.48 3.50
C VAL A 88 -1.74 -2.89 3.50
N TYR A 89 -2.57 -3.88 3.77
CA TYR A 89 -2.15 -5.26 3.69
C TYR A 89 -3.28 -6.17 3.23
N CYS A 90 -2.92 -7.34 2.75
CA CYS A 90 -3.88 -8.39 2.45
C CYS A 90 -3.32 -9.72 2.95
N ARG A 91 -3.70 -10.83 2.35
CA ARG A 91 -3.24 -12.13 2.79
C ARG A 91 -1.79 -12.37 2.38
N SER A 92 -1.47 -12.25 1.10
CA SER A 92 -0.15 -12.57 0.58
C SER A 92 0.54 -11.42 -0.13
N GLY A 93 -0.11 -10.29 -0.26
CA GLY A 93 0.48 -9.10 -0.89
C GLY A 93 -0.11 -8.74 -2.25
N ARG A 94 -0.87 -9.63 -2.89
CA ARG A 94 -1.37 -9.36 -4.25
C ARG A 94 -2.50 -8.33 -4.26
N ARG A 95 -3.53 -8.55 -3.48
CA ARG A 95 -4.68 -7.62 -3.43
C ARG A 95 -4.24 -6.26 -2.90
N SER A 96 -3.32 -6.25 -1.93
CA SER A 96 -2.88 -4.99 -1.35
C SER A 96 -2.01 -4.19 -2.31
N ALA A 97 -1.21 -4.85 -3.15
CA ALA A 97 -0.43 -4.14 -4.16
C ALA A 97 -1.36 -3.48 -5.18
N ASP A 98 -2.43 -4.17 -5.59
CA ASP A 98 -3.41 -3.59 -6.51
C ASP A 98 -4.14 -2.42 -5.84
N ALA A 99 -4.54 -2.58 -4.59
CA ALA A 99 -5.21 -1.51 -3.85
C ALA A 99 -4.28 -0.30 -3.69
N ALA A 100 -3.01 -0.57 -3.37
CA ALA A 100 -2.02 0.49 -3.20
C ALA A 100 -1.86 1.31 -4.48
N GLN A 101 -1.83 0.63 -5.63
CA GLN A 101 -1.69 1.32 -6.90
C GLN A 101 -2.90 2.24 -7.16
N LEU A 102 -4.10 1.72 -6.94
CA LEU A 102 -5.31 2.51 -7.16
C LEU A 102 -5.37 3.72 -6.22
N LEU A 103 -5.02 3.52 -4.97
CA LEU A 103 -5.06 4.60 -3.99
C LEU A 103 -4.00 5.65 -4.30
N ALA A 104 -2.79 5.19 -4.64
CA ALA A 104 -1.71 6.13 -4.94
C ALA A 104 -2.03 6.98 -6.18
N GLU A 105 -2.69 6.40 -7.16
CA GLU A 105 -3.09 7.13 -8.36
C GLU A 105 -4.06 8.26 -8.03
N GLU A 106 -4.79 8.14 -6.94
CA GLU A 106 -5.72 9.18 -6.52
C GLU A 106 -5.12 10.16 -5.49
N GLY A 107 -3.83 10.01 -5.21
CA GLY A 107 -3.15 10.99 -4.37
C GLY A 107 -2.95 10.59 -2.92
N TYR A 108 -3.32 9.36 -2.55
CA TYR A 108 -3.02 8.89 -1.20
C TYR A 108 -1.55 8.49 -1.10
N LYS A 109 -0.96 8.67 0.06
CA LYS A 109 0.38 8.17 0.33
C LYS A 109 0.21 6.77 0.89
N VAL A 110 0.79 5.77 0.25
CA VAL A 110 0.49 4.38 0.58
C VAL A 110 1.76 3.60 0.87
N ILE A 111 1.70 2.78 1.90
CA ILE A 111 2.76 1.86 2.30
C ILE A 111 2.13 0.48 2.31
N ASP A 112 2.70 -0.45 1.57
CA ASP A 112 2.15 -1.79 1.39
C ASP A 112 3.01 -2.80 2.15
N LEU A 113 2.38 -3.77 2.81
CA LEU A 113 3.08 -4.83 3.53
C LEU A 113 3.47 -5.95 2.57
N ASP A 114 4.76 -6.17 2.42
CA ASP A 114 5.28 -7.26 1.60
C ASP A 114 4.91 -8.61 2.24
N GLY A 115 4.31 -9.50 1.46
CA GLY A 115 3.97 -10.83 1.95
C GLY A 115 2.70 -10.92 2.77
N GLY A 116 2.08 -9.81 3.07
CA GLY A 116 0.77 -9.79 3.74
C GLY A 116 0.77 -10.34 5.15
N ILE A 117 -0.43 -10.69 5.64
CA ILE A 117 -0.57 -11.20 6.98
C ILE A 117 0.11 -12.55 7.16
N ILE A 118 0.30 -13.32 6.08
CA ILE A 118 1.03 -14.58 6.15
C ILE A 118 2.46 -14.32 6.61
N GLU A 119 3.13 -13.36 5.99
CA GLU A 119 4.50 -13.04 6.38
C GLU A 119 4.56 -12.41 7.77
N TRP A 120 3.57 -11.59 8.09
CA TRP A 120 3.45 -10.98 9.42
C TRP A 120 3.42 -12.08 10.50
N GLU A 121 2.57 -13.10 10.30
CA GLU A 121 2.44 -14.18 11.25
C GLU A 121 3.68 -15.07 11.30
N LYS A 122 4.33 -15.29 10.16
CA LYS A 122 5.53 -16.08 10.12
C LYS A 122 6.64 -15.43 10.95
N ARG A 123 6.63 -14.14 11.07
CA ARG A 123 7.63 -13.44 11.88
C ARG A 123 7.21 -13.31 13.33
N GLY A 124 6.16 -14.00 13.73
CA GLY A 124 5.73 -14.00 15.12
C GLY A 124 4.99 -12.76 15.57
N LYS A 125 4.53 -11.94 14.63
CA LYS A 125 3.85 -10.71 15.01
C LYS A 125 2.39 -10.98 15.28
N LYS A 126 1.77 -10.15 16.09
CA LYS A 126 0.48 -10.47 16.67
C LYS A 126 -0.71 -10.17 15.78
N THR A 127 -1.67 -11.08 15.83
CA THR A 127 -2.97 -10.87 15.22
C THR A 127 -4.04 -11.07 16.30
N ARG A 128 -5.24 -10.63 16.00
CA ARG A 128 -6.37 -10.84 16.90
C ARG A 128 -7.67 -10.93 16.11
N LYS A 129 -8.76 -11.33 16.74
CA LYS A 129 -10.08 -11.38 16.11
C LYS A 129 -10.81 -10.06 16.27
#